data_370938203a6c14059153333b50d67c54
#
_entry.id   370938203a6c14059153333b50d67c54
#
_cell.length_a   1.000
_cell.length_b   1.000
_cell.length_c   1.000
_cell.angle_alpha   90.00
_cell.angle_beta   90.00
_cell.angle_gamma   90.00
#
_symmetry.space_group_name_H-M   'P 1'
#
loop_
_entity.id
_entity.type
_entity.pdbx_description
1 polymer ?
#
loop_
_entity_poly.entity_id
_entity_poly.type
_entity_poly.pdbx_seq_one_letter_code
_entity_poly.pdbx_strand_id
1 'polypeptide(L)'
;MSAPCKSQILSASHRAEGNNYYQKKLNWKAISSYNRSLLVGEGESLALAYANRSAVFHDMADWLHSLRDIQLALDQGYPKHLEHKLRERQGNCWQELGHVTRAFKSFNLAKELLASAGQQHKDKLISITXXXXXXXXXXXXXXXXXXXXXXHKDKLISITSKIRKLGDVMEVTESMSNATSIEQEIIKKRRLAPELNRDRNILLPSASTSIELTDSVDRGRCLVATEDIHIGTTVIVEKAFASILLAEFKESHCHHCLHWTPGPVPCHRCSQVGFCSTICRDEATYHQSECGLTDLFHRTGVGSHGFIGLLAVRTVLKTGRDKIVMANQQESIGKVYDSSDYGTIHRLVGNTSQRSVADLFRRAVMAVYLTSLMQPDNEPDQVLATAVLRLLQSYPCNAHEICHLAVPLPGTSRRADRPLQQIQLCEIGSAAMPVLSLINHSCDPNIARVCYGDVIAIKAIRRIARGEELLDNYGYHYAVHEKSERQTRLFRQYYFRCNCRACVEDWPRYADAPRLDNRPDLSETVDRYVKLRWCDPDGPPEASEMARSFIGYLEAMETSVKLPVQEYNSAQEILKHYFELSATLSRHLVD
;
A
#
# COMPACT_ATOMS: atom_id res chain seq x y z
N MET A 1 19.17 -14.02 18.61
CA MET A 1 17.83 -14.55 18.25
C MET A 1 17.84 -14.91 16.77
N SER A 2 17.45 -16.14 16.41
CA SER A 2 17.38 -16.54 15.02
C SER A 2 16.24 -15.78 14.31
N ALA A 3 16.51 -15.25 13.14
CA ALA A 3 15.49 -14.63 12.29
C ALA A 3 14.34 -15.63 12.06
N PRO A 4 13.09 -15.16 11.91
CA PRO A 4 11.99 -16.07 11.56
C PRO A 4 12.31 -16.72 10.22
N CYS A 5 12.63 -18.00 10.29
CA CYS A 5 13.09 -18.77 9.13
C CYS A 5 11.93 -19.20 8.24
N LYS A 6 12.20 -19.43 7.00
CA LYS A 6 11.31 -20.14 6.08
C LYS A 6 11.04 -21.52 6.65
N SER A 7 9.83 -22.07 6.42
CA SER A 7 9.42 -23.38 6.95
C SER A 7 8.45 -24.05 5.98
N GLN A 8 8.89 -25.14 5.39
CA GLN A 8 8.06 -25.95 4.49
C GLN A 8 6.82 -26.52 5.22
N ILE A 9 6.98 -26.89 6.51
CA ILE A 9 5.88 -27.45 7.32
C ILE A 9 4.78 -26.40 7.52
N LEU A 10 5.16 -25.17 7.95
CA LEU A 10 4.19 -24.09 8.14
C LEU A 10 3.57 -23.68 6.80
N SER A 11 4.35 -23.65 5.73
CA SER A 11 3.86 -23.33 4.38
C SER A 11 2.80 -24.36 3.95
N ALA A 12 3.08 -25.64 4.13
CA ALA A 12 2.14 -26.73 3.79
C ALA A 12 0.84 -26.61 4.61
N SER A 13 0.95 -26.31 5.90
CA SER A 13 -0.20 -26.11 6.80
C SER A 13 -1.10 -24.95 6.31
N HIS A 14 -0.51 -23.78 6.07
CA HIS A 14 -1.26 -22.62 5.55
C HIS A 14 -1.85 -22.90 4.17
N ARG A 15 -1.12 -23.63 3.31
CA ARG A 15 -1.64 -24.01 1.98
C ARG A 15 -2.86 -24.94 2.11
N ALA A 16 -2.81 -25.91 3.03
CA ALA A 16 -3.94 -26.82 3.30
C ALA A 16 -5.16 -26.03 3.81
N GLU A 17 -4.94 -25.07 4.70
CA GLU A 17 -6.00 -24.16 5.17
C GLU A 17 -6.61 -23.38 3.98
N GLY A 18 -5.76 -22.84 3.11
CA GLY A 18 -6.20 -22.13 1.90
C GLY A 18 -7.04 -23.02 0.98
N ASN A 19 -6.63 -24.28 0.79
CA ASN A 19 -7.39 -25.27 -0.01
C ASN A 19 -8.80 -25.48 0.57
N ASN A 20 -8.91 -25.59 1.90
CA ASN A 20 -10.19 -25.75 2.58
C ASN A 20 -11.11 -24.53 2.36
N TYR A 21 -10.56 -23.31 2.47
CA TYR A 21 -11.34 -22.09 2.19
C TYR A 21 -11.75 -22.01 0.72
N TYR A 22 -10.86 -22.36 -0.20
CA TYR A 22 -11.16 -22.34 -1.64
C TYR A 22 -12.29 -23.31 -2.00
N GLN A 23 -12.28 -24.52 -1.44
CA GLN A 23 -13.37 -25.51 -1.64
C GLN A 23 -14.72 -24.94 -1.15
N LYS A 24 -14.70 -24.10 -0.12
CA LYS A 24 -15.89 -23.44 0.45
C LYS A 24 -16.25 -22.15 -0.28
N LYS A 25 -15.55 -21.79 -1.37
CA LYS A 25 -15.73 -20.55 -2.15
C LYS A 25 -15.51 -19.28 -1.32
N LEU A 26 -14.70 -19.37 -0.26
CA LEU A 26 -14.31 -18.24 0.58
C LEU A 26 -12.98 -17.69 0.05
N ASN A 27 -13.04 -17.06 -1.13
CA ASN A 27 -11.88 -16.69 -1.95
C ASN A 27 -10.87 -15.81 -1.20
N TRP A 28 -11.33 -14.74 -0.53
CA TRP A 28 -10.44 -13.85 0.21
C TRP A 28 -9.73 -14.55 1.38
N LYS A 29 -10.43 -15.48 2.07
CA LYS A 29 -9.80 -16.27 3.15
C LYS A 29 -8.77 -17.24 2.56
N ALA A 30 -9.06 -17.82 1.40
CA ALA A 30 -8.10 -18.68 0.69
C ALA A 30 -6.83 -17.90 0.30
N ILE A 31 -6.99 -16.69 -0.28
CA ILE A 31 -5.88 -15.80 -0.64
C ILE A 31 -5.02 -15.49 0.60
N SER A 32 -5.65 -15.09 1.72
CA SER A 32 -4.92 -14.77 2.97
C SER A 32 -4.10 -15.98 3.45
N SER A 33 -4.68 -17.19 3.43
CA SER A 33 -3.96 -18.40 3.85
C SER A 33 -2.81 -18.73 2.88
N TYR A 34 -3.01 -18.55 1.57
CA TYR A 34 -1.91 -18.72 0.60
C TYR A 34 -0.84 -17.64 0.75
N ASN A 35 -1.21 -16.39 1.08
CA ASN A 35 -0.24 -15.32 1.36
C ASN A 35 0.67 -15.73 2.53
N ARG A 36 0.09 -16.22 3.63
CA ARG A 36 0.86 -16.74 4.77
C ARG A 36 1.75 -17.91 4.35
N SER A 37 1.21 -18.85 3.55
CA SER A 37 1.99 -19.97 3.02
C SER A 37 3.23 -19.47 2.25
N LEU A 38 3.05 -18.47 1.38
CA LEU A 38 4.13 -17.91 0.56
C LEU A 38 5.17 -17.16 1.40
N LEU A 39 4.73 -16.39 2.41
CA LEU A 39 5.66 -15.66 3.28
C LEU A 39 6.64 -16.60 4.00
N VAL A 40 6.17 -17.78 4.44
CA VAL A 40 7.02 -18.73 5.17
C VAL A 40 7.59 -19.85 4.27
N GLY A 41 7.14 -19.95 3.02
CA GLY A 41 7.52 -21.02 2.10
C GLY A 41 8.89 -20.85 1.46
N GLU A 42 9.44 -21.98 0.98
CA GLU A 42 10.67 -22.07 0.19
C GLU A 42 10.58 -23.22 -0.83
N GLY A 43 11.33 -23.14 -1.90
CA GLY A 43 11.43 -24.20 -2.91
C GLY A 43 10.05 -24.63 -3.46
N GLU A 44 9.80 -25.94 -3.53
CA GLU A 44 8.58 -26.50 -4.07
C GLU A 44 7.32 -25.99 -3.35
N SER A 45 7.41 -25.69 -2.04
CA SER A 45 6.26 -25.17 -1.29
C SER A 45 5.78 -23.81 -1.84
N LEU A 46 6.71 -22.97 -2.31
CA LEU A 46 6.37 -21.70 -2.99
C LEU A 46 5.63 -21.96 -4.31
N ALA A 47 6.17 -22.88 -5.13
CA ALA A 47 5.57 -23.23 -6.43
C ALA A 47 4.12 -23.67 -6.26
N LEU A 48 3.87 -24.56 -5.30
CA LEU A 48 2.53 -25.09 -5.02
C LEU A 48 1.58 -24.00 -4.48
N ALA A 49 2.08 -23.12 -3.62
CA ALA A 49 1.25 -22.05 -3.04
C ALA A 49 0.87 -21.00 -4.11
N TYR A 50 1.82 -20.60 -4.97
CA TYR A 50 1.54 -19.73 -6.11
C TYR A 50 0.51 -20.37 -7.06
N ALA A 51 0.71 -21.64 -7.42
CA ALA A 51 -0.20 -22.37 -8.31
C ALA A 51 -1.64 -22.40 -7.75
N ASN A 52 -1.78 -22.60 -6.44
CA ASN A 52 -3.10 -22.62 -5.79
C ASN A 52 -3.72 -21.23 -5.72
N ARG A 53 -2.92 -20.18 -5.37
CA ARG A 53 -3.41 -18.81 -5.31
C ARG A 53 -3.82 -18.32 -6.71
N SER A 54 -3.09 -18.72 -7.77
CA SER A 54 -3.47 -18.37 -9.15
C SER A 54 -4.85 -18.91 -9.53
N ALA A 55 -5.26 -20.06 -8.96
CA ALA A 55 -6.60 -20.60 -9.22
C ALA A 55 -7.68 -19.70 -8.61
N VAL A 56 -7.43 -19.19 -7.41
CA VAL A 56 -8.38 -18.29 -6.75
C VAL A 56 -8.50 -16.98 -7.55
N PHE A 57 -7.37 -16.38 -7.93
CA PHE A 57 -7.37 -15.16 -8.76
C PHE A 57 -8.11 -15.37 -10.09
N HIS A 58 -7.91 -16.53 -10.73
CA HIS A 58 -8.63 -16.90 -11.95
C HIS A 58 -10.15 -16.93 -11.71
N ASP A 59 -10.61 -17.58 -10.63
CA ASP A 59 -12.03 -17.67 -10.29
C ASP A 59 -12.64 -16.31 -9.93
N MET A 60 -11.80 -15.35 -9.50
CA MET A 60 -12.20 -13.97 -9.18
C MET A 60 -12.06 -13.04 -10.41
N ALA A 61 -11.75 -13.57 -11.59
CA ALA A 61 -11.51 -12.80 -12.82
C ALA A 61 -10.33 -11.80 -12.70
N ASP A 62 -9.44 -12.01 -11.72
CA ASP A 62 -8.21 -11.22 -11.59
C ASP A 62 -7.10 -11.87 -12.43
N TRP A 63 -7.22 -11.68 -13.73
CA TRP A 63 -6.39 -12.35 -14.75
C TRP A 63 -4.90 -12.02 -14.60
N LEU A 64 -4.56 -10.76 -14.25
CA LEU A 64 -3.16 -10.33 -14.15
C LEU A 64 -2.45 -10.96 -12.96
N HIS A 65 -3.08 -10.97 -11.77
CA HIS A 65 -2.49 -11.64 -10.60
C HIS A 65 -2.43 -13.16 -10.81
N SER A 66 -3.44 -13.74 -11.49
CA SER A 66 -3.41 -15.17 -11.85
C SER A 66 -2.20 -15.47 -12.74
N LEU A 67 -1.99 -14.69 -13.81
CA LEU A 67 -0.86 -14.84 -14.75
C LEU A 67 0.50 -14.69 -14.04
N ARG A 68 0.62 -13.70 -13.17
CA ARG A 68 1.85 -13.47 -12.39
C ARG A 68 2.16 -14.68 -11.52
N ASP A 69 1.16 -15.17 -10.78
CA ASP A 69 1.34 -16.30 -9.88
C ASP A 69 1.63 -17.61 -10.64
N ILE A 70 1.03 -17.78 -11.84
CA ILE A 70 1.38 -18.92 -12.73
C ILE A 70 2.87 -18.84 -13.11
N GLN A 71 3.34 -17.66 -13.53
CA GLN A 71 4.74 -17.49 -13.91
C GLN A 71 5.66 -17.77 -12.72
N LEU A 72 5.37 -17.18 -11.55
CA LEU A 72 6.16 -17.39 -10.33
C LEU A 72 6.16 -18.89 -9.92
N ALA A 73 5.05 -19.58 -10.06
CA ALA A 73 4.98 -21.03 -9.77
C ALA A 73 5.94 -21.83 -10.69
N LEU A 74 5.92 -21.49 -11.99
CA LEU A 74 6.79 -22.15 -12.98
C LEU A 74 8.27 -21.85 -12.70
N ASP A 75 8.60 -20.61 -12.38
CA ASP A 75 9.97 -20.19 -12.06
C ASP A 75 10.50 -20.85 -10.79
N GLN A 76 9.60 -21.23 -9.85
CA GLN A 76 9.94 -21.95 -8.61
C GLN A 76 9.92 -23.48 -8.78
N GLY A 77 9.86 -23.98 -10.01
CA GLY A 77 9.94 -25.42 -10.29
C GLY A 77 8.67 -26.19 -10.02
N TYR A 78 7.52 -25.64 -10.40
CA TYR A 78 6.23 -26.35 -10.27
C TYR A 78 6.31 -27.74 -10.91
N PRO A 79 5.76 -28.81 -10.27
CA PRO A 79 5.89 -30.17 -10.77
C PRO A 79 5.45 -30.34 -12.23
N LYS A 80 6.33 -30.84 -13.08
CA LYS A 80 6.12 -30.97 -14.54
C LYS A 80 4.86 -31.72 -14.91
N HIS A 81 4.54 -32.80 -14.18
CA HIS A 81 3.34 -33.61 -14.45
C HIS A 81 2.04 -32.84 -14.20
N LEU A 82 2.07 -31.74 -13.46
CA LEU A 82 0.91 -30.87 -13.19
C LEU A 82 0.93 -29.58 -14.03
N GLU A 83 2.04 -29.28 -14.72
CA GLU A 83 2.25 -28.01 -15.42
C GLU A 83 1.15 -27.72 -16.45
N HIS A 84 0.59 -28.73 -17.08
CA HIS A 84 -0.51 -28.59 -18.04
C HIS A 84 -1.70 -27.80 -17.45
N LYS A 85 -1.97 -27.94 -16.13
CA LYS A 85 -3.06 -27.22 -15.44
C LYS A 85 -2.79 -25.72 -15.39
N LEU A 86 -1.53 -25.34 -15.15
CA LEU A 86 -1.13 -23.91 -15.14
C LEU A 86 -1.18 -23.31 -16.54
N ARG A 87 -0.69 -24.06 -17.56
CA ARG A 87 -0.68 -23.59 -18.94
C ARG A 87 -2.10 -23.42 -19.50
N GLU A 88 -3.03 -24.30 -19.13
CA GLU A 88 -4.44 -24.17 -19.48
C GLU A 88 -5.04 -22.90 -18.85
N ARG A 89 -4.81 -22.69 -17.53
CA ARG A 89 -5.26 -21.49 -16.83
C ARG A 89 -4.63 -20.22 -17.45
N GLN A 90 -3.34 -20.28 -17.79
CA GLN A 90 -2.62 -19.19 -18.47
C GLN A 90 -3.30 -18.83 -19.80
N GLY A 91 -3.68 -19.84 -20.58
CA GLY A 91 -4.40 -19.67 -21.84
C GLY A 91 -5.76 -18.98 -21.63
N ASN A 92 -6.52 -19.43 -20.61
CA ASN A 92 -7.81 -18.80 -20.27
C ASN A 92 -7.60 -17.30 -19.91
N CYS A 93 -6.63 -17.00 -19.04
CA CYS A 93 -6.35 -15.60 -18.63
C CYS A 93 -6.00 -14.73 -19.83
N TRP A 94 -5.11 -15.21 -20.71
CA TRP A 94 -4.72 -14.44 -21.91
C TRP A 94 -5.91 -14.24 -22.85
N GLN A 95 -6.79 -15.22 -22.97
CA GLN A 95 -8.01 -15.14 -23.81
C GLN A 95 -8.94 -14.03 -23.26
N GLU A 96 -9.18 -14.02 -21.94
CA GLU A 96 -10.03 -13.01 -21.29
C GLU A 96 -9.44 -11.58 -21.41
N LEU A 97 -8.11 -11.47 -21.46
CA LEU A 97 -7.42 -10.19 -21.67
C LEU A 97 -7.31 -9.80 -23.16
N GLY A 98 -7.84 -10.62 -24.09
CA GLY A 98 -7.82 -10.35 -25.51
C GLY A 98 -6.48 -10.64 -26.23
N HIS A 99 -5.54 -11.31 -25.54
CA HIS A 99 -4.22 -11.64 -26.09
C HIS A 99 -4.25 -13.02 -26.79
N VAL A 100 -4.88 -13.07 -27.95
CA VAL A 100 -5.16 -14.31 -28.72
C VAL A 100 -3.90 -15.14 -28.98
N THR A 101 -2.81 -14.54 -29.44
CA THR A 101 -1.55 -15.23 -29.73
C THR A 101 -0.94 -15.88 -28.49
N ARG A 102 -0.95 -15.17 -27.35
CA ARG A 102 -0.44 -15.69 -26.06
C ARG A 102 -1.32 -16.84 -25.55
N ALA A 103 -2.64 -16.70 -25.69
CA ALA A 103 -3.61 -17.75 -25.32
C ALA A 103 -3.36 -19.01 -26.14
N PHE A 104 -3.24 -18.86 -27.47
CA PHE A 104 -2.98 -19.97 -28.41
C PHE A 104 -1.69 -20.72 -28.03
N LYS A 105 -0.58 -19.99 -27.77
CA LYS A 105 0.70 -20.59 -27.34
C LYS A 105 0.56 -21.37 -26.05
N SER A 106 -0.15 -20.79 -25.06
CA SER A 106 -0.35 -21.43 -23.74
C SER A 106 -1.19 -22.71 -23.85
N PHE A 107 -2.25 -22.71 -24.64
CA PHE A 107 -3.09 -23.88 -24.87
C PHE A 107 -2.35 -24.99 -25.62
N ASN A 108 -1.53 -24.65 -26.64
CA ASN A 108 -0.72 -25.65 -27.35
C ASN A 108 0.28 -26.32 -26.38
N LEU A 109 0.97 -25.54 -25.56
CA LEU A 109 1.87 -26.10 -24.56
C LEU A 109 1.13 -26.98 -23.54
N ALA A 110 -0.06 -26.57 -23.09
CA ALA A 110 -0.90 -27.38 -22.20
C ALA A 110 -1.27 -28.73 -22.86
N LYS A 111 -1.61 -28.70 -24.16
CA LYS A 111 -1.96 -29.86 -24.96
C LYS A 111 -0.78 -30.85 -25.05
N GLU A 112 0.41 -30.34 -25.38
CA GLU A 112 1.64 -31.15 -25.49
C GLU A 112 1.99 -31.83 -24.16
N LEU A 113 1.98 -31.04 -23.06
CA LEU A 113 2.27 -31.55 -21.71
C LEU A 113 1.24 -32.63 -21.28
N LEU A 114 -0.03 -32.42 -21.61
CA LEU A 114 -1.10 -33.34 -21.29
C LEU A 114 -0.96 -34.66 -22.10
N ALA A 115 -0.61 -34.55 -23.39
CA ALA A 115 -0.37 -35.71 -24.27
C ALA A 115 0.80 -36.54 -23.73
N SER A 116 1.90 -35.89 -23.35
CA SER A 116 3.08 -36.57 -22.78
C SER A 116 2.74 -37.26 -21.45
N ALA A 117 1.98 -36.62 -20.58
CA ALA A 117 1.53 -37.19 -19.31
C ALA A 117 0.59 -38.41 -19.55
N GLY A 118 -0.28 -38.28 -20.54
CA GLY A 118 -1.17 -39.39 -20.95
C GLY A 118 -0.39 -40.60 -21.44
N GLN A 119 0.69 -40.38 -22.22
CA GLN A 119 1.55 -41.48 -22.70
C GLN A 119 2.31 -42.11 -21.53
N GLN A 120 2.87 -41.33 -20.62
CA GLN A 120 3.53 -41.86 -19.41
C GLN A 120 2.58 -42.66 -18.54
N HIS A 121 1.30 -42.27 -18.44
CA HIS A 121 0.27 -43.00 -17.70
C HIS A 121 -0.06 -44.30 -18.41
N LYS A 122 -0.13 -44.34 -19.75
CA LYS A 122 -0.33 -45.57 -20.55
C LYS A 122 0.86 -46.51 -20.38
N ASP A 123 2.08 -46.03 -20.49
CA ASP A 123 3.30 -46.81 -20.35
C ASP A 123 3.41 -47.40 -18.92
N LYS A 124 3.05 -46.59 -17.92
CA LYS A 124 3.00 -47.03 -16.52
C LYS A 124 1.90 -48.05 -16.30
N LEU A 125 0.76 -47.92 -16.95
CA LEU A 125 -0.35 -48.89 -16.91
C LEU A 125 0.07 -50.21 -17.56
N ILE A 126 0.72 -50.14 -18.72
CA ILE A 126 1.27 -51.31 -19.42
C ILE A 126 2.32 -52.02 -18.54
N SER A 127 3.19 -51.28 -17.88
CA SER A 127 4.22 -51.79 -16.97
C SER A 127 3.58 -52.45 -15.72
N ILE A 128 2.54 -51.87 -15.17
CA ILE A 128 1.81 -52.41 -14.00
C ILE A 128 0.99 -53.65 -14.42
N THR A 129 0.34 -53.68 -15.54
CA THR A 129 -0.36 -54.82 -16.05
C THR A 129 0.59 -56.00 -16.38
N UNK A 130 1.46 -55.62 -16.64
CA UNK A 130 2.47 -56.60 -16.91
C UNK A 130 3.15 -57.13 -15.67
N UNK A 131 3.12 -56.51 -14.75
CA UNK A 131 3.69 -56.90 -13.46
C UNK A 131 2.62 -57.46 -12.54
N UNK A 132 1.46 -57.29 -13.00
CA UNK A 132 0.45 -57.61 -12.04
C UNK A 132 -0.42 -58.81 -12.45
N UNK A 133 -0.03 -59.68 -12.64
CA UNK A 133 -0.80 -60.87 -12.82
C UNK A 133 -1.32 -61.51 -11.57
N UNK A 134 -1.19 -60.93 -10.52
CA UNK A 134 -1.67 -61.54 -9.32
C UNK A 134 -2.42 -60.67 -8.38
N UNK A 135 -3.01 -59.96 -8.49
CA UNK A 135 -3.77 -59.45 -7.40
C UNK A 135 -5.00 -58.60 -7.61
N UNK A 136 -5.78 -58.57 -6.92
CA UNK A 136 -6.92 -57.77 -6.84
C UNK A 136 -6.68 -56.27 -6.66
N UNK A 137 -5.65 -55.82 -6.19
CA UNK A 137 -5.33 -54.47 -6.13
C UNK A 137 -5.12 -53.87 -7.50
N UNK A 138 -4.80 -54.64 -8.34
CA UNK A 138 -4.69 -54.25 -9.70
C UNK A 138 -6.00 -53.80 -10.26
N UNK A 139 -6.91 -54.25 -9.90
CA UNK A 139 -8.20 -53.82 -10.39
C UNK A 139 -8.55 -52.42 -9.95
N UNK A 140 -8.22 -52.12 -8.93
CA UNK A 140 -8.42 -50.80 -8.46
C UNK A 140 -7.49 -49.78 -9.08
N UNK A 141 -6.49 -50.21 -9.34
CA UNK A 141 -5.54 -49.40 -10.01
C UNK A 141 -5.84 -49.32 -11.47
N UNK A 142 -6.28 -50.13 -11.90
CA UNK A 142 -6.75 -50.12 -13.27
C UNK A 142 -7.97 -49.31 -13.42
N UNK A 143 -8.66 -49.32 -12.62
CA UNK A 143 -9.80 -48.47 -12.65
C UNK A 143 -9.45 -47.00 -12.42
N UNK A 144 -8.59 -46.80 -11.74
CA UNK A 144 -8.12 -45.48 -11.51
C UNK A 144 -7.36 -44.91 -12.67
N UNK A 145 -6.77 -45.74 -13.19
CA UNK A 145 -6.07 -45.39 -14.36
C UNK A 145 -6.96 -45.30 -15.57
N UNK A 146 -7.83 -45.89 -15.59
CA UNK A 146 -8.83 -45.78 -16.62
C UNK A 146 -9.65 -44.55 -16.43
N UNK A 147 -9.82 -44.23 -15.39
CA UNK A 147 -10.43 -43.01 -15.09
C UNK A 147 -9.56 -41.77 -15.34
N UNK A 148 -8.44 -41.94 -15.15
CA UNK A 148 -7.53 -40.92 -15.47
C UNK A 148 -7.33 -40.76 -16.96
N UNK A 149 -7.42 -41.72 -17.51
CA UNK A 149 -7.33 -41.71 -18.93
C UNK A 149 -8.55 -41.13 -19.57
N UNK A 150 -9.46 -41.32 -19.03
CA UNK A 150 -10.68 -40.71 -19.48
C UNK A 150 -10.73 -39.23 -19.19
N UNK A 151 -10.27 -38.86 -18.22
CA UNK A 151 -10.15 -37.49 -17.85
C UNK A 151 -9.16 -36.73 -18.70
N HIS A 152 -8.12 -37.28 -19.01
CA HIS A 152 -7.13 -36.76 -19.98
C HIS A 152 -7.70 -36.57 -21.39
N LYS A 153 -8.41 -37.53 -21.85
CA LYS A 153 -9.00 -37.48 -23.21
C LYS A 153 -10.02 -36.34 -23.36
N ASP A 154 -10.92 -36.21 -22.41
CA ASP A 154 -11.96 -35.15 -22.43
C ASP A 154 -11.30 -33.74 -22.30
N LYS A 155 -10.31 -33.64 -21.44
CA LYS A 155 -9.54 -32.39 -21.24
C LYS A 155 -8.75 -32.04 -22.51
N LEU A 156 -8.17 -33.04 -23.17
CA LEU A 156 -7.44 -32.83 -24.44
C LEU A 156 -8.41 -32.34 -25.53
N ILE A 157 -9.62 -32.92 -25.60
CA ILE A 157 -10.69 -32.49 -26.52
C ILE A 157 -11.07 -31.03 -26.23
N SER A 158 -11.28 -30.67 -24.97
CA SER A 158 -11.64 -29.33 -24.54
C SER A 158 -10.55 -28.30 -24.96
N ILE A 159 -9.28 -28.57 -24.63
CA ILE A 159 -8.15 -27.71 -25.01
C ILE A 159 -8.03 -27.60 -26.54
N THR A 160 -8.20 -28.70 -27.25
CA THR A 160 -8.14 -28.71 -28.73
C THR A 160 -9.25 -27.84 -29.34
N SER A 161 -10.46 -27.89 -28.75
CA SER A 161 -11.57 -27.01 -29.16
C SER A 161 -11.25 -25.53 -28.96
N LYS A 162 -10.65 -25.15 -27.82
CA LYS A 162 -10.21 -23.79 -27.54
C LYS A 162 -9.14 -23.33 -28.56
N ILE A 163 -8.18 -24.19 -28.86
CA ILE A 163 -7.11 -23.91 -29.86
C ILE A 163 -7.73 -23.65 -31.23
N ARG A 164 -8.71 -24.46 -31.67
CA ARG A 164 -9.38 -24.29 -32.96
C ARG A 164 -10.09 -22.93 -33.03
N LYS A 165 -10.89 -22.60 -32.02
CA LYS A 165 -11.61 -21.32 -31.94
C LYS A 165 -10.65 -20.11 -32.01
N LEU A 166 -9.48 -20.21 -31.38
CA LEU A 166 -8.47 -19.12 -31.42
C LEU A 166 -7.75 -19.09 -32.76
N GLY A 167 -7.52 -20.24 -33.40
CA GLY A 167 -6.92 -20.34 -34.74
C GLY A 167 -7.72 -19.55 -35.78
N ASP A 168 -9.03 -19.69 -35.73
CA ASP A 168 -9.95 -18.99 -36.65
C ASP A 168 -9.88 -17.44 -36.47
N VAL A 169 -9.53 -16.95 -35.27
CA VAL A 169 -9.41 -15.52 -34.96
C VAL A 169 -8.01 -14.98 -35.31
N MET A 170 -6.96 -15.83 -35.26
CA MET A 170 -5.58 -15.40 -35.48
C MET A 170 -5.28 -14.91 -36.91
N GLU A 171 -6.03 -15.37 -37.89
CA GLU A 171 -5.88 -14.91 -39.27
C GLU A 171 -6.19 -13.39 -39.46
N VAL A 172 -6.82 -12.76 -38.44
CA VAL A 172 -7.31 -11.38 -38.51
C VAL A 172 -6.45 -10.37 -37.72
N THR A 173 -5.61 -10.83 -36.79
CA THR A 173 -4.98 -9.90 -35.80
C THR A 173 -3.47 -10.05 -35.65
N GLU A 174 -2.69 -9.94 -36.71
CA GLU A 174 -1.23 -9.83 -36.61
C GLU A 174 -0.78 -8.36 -36.63
N SER A 175 -1.08 -7.61 -35.55
CA SER A 175 -0.35 -6.39 -35.28
C SER A 175 -0.43 -6.02 -33.80
N MET A 176 0.71 -5.74 -33.27
CA MET A 176 1.03 -5.19 -31.94
C MET A 176 1.49 -6.19 -30.89
N SER A 177 2.81 -6.22 -30.71
CA SER A 177 3.42 -6.79 -29.52
C SER A 177 4.46 -5.83 -28.95
N ASN A 178 4.04 -4.94 -28.07
CA ASN A 178 4.99 -4.39 -27.10
C ASN A 178 4.82 -5.19 -25.82
N ALA A 179 5.85 -5.95 -25.48
CA ALA A 179 5.82 -6.87 -24.35
C ALA A 179 6.03 -6.12 -23.03
N THR A 180 5.01 -5.37 -22.61
CA THR A 180 4.94 -4.87 -21.23
C THR A 180 4.84 -6.09 -20.31
N SER A 181 5.65 -6.17 -19.27
CA SER A 181 5.59 -7.30 -18.35
C SER A 181 4.26 -7.30 -17.58
N ILE A 182 3.79 -8.49 -17.19
CA ILE A 182 2.57 -8.65 -16.39
C ILE A 182 2.62 -7.76 -15.13
N GLU A 183 3.79 -7.70 -14.50
CA GLU A 183 3.96 -6.89 -13.29
C GLU A 183 3.83 -5.39 -13.56
N GLN A 184 4.35 -4.92 -14.69
CA GLN A 184 4.18 -3.52 -15.12
C GLN A 184 2.71 -3.19 -15.37
N GLU A 185 1.95 -4.13 -15.95
CA GLU A 185 0.50 -3.94 -16.15
C GLU A 185 -0.26 -3.87 -14.81
N ILE A 186 0.13 -4.72 -13.83
CA ILE A 186 -0.43 -4.64 -12.47
C ILE A 186 -0.13 -3.25 -11.85
N ILE A 187 1.12 -2.78 -11.99
CA ILE A 187 1.55 -1.48 -11.45
C ILE A 187 0.77 -0.33 -12.12
N LYS A 188 0.58 -0.38 -13.44
CA LYS A 188 -0.17 0.65 -14.18
C LYS A 188 -1.63 0.76 -13.75
N LYS A 189 -2.22 -0.33 -13.25
CA LYS A 189 -3.62 -0.32 -12.78
C LYS A 189 -3.79 0.30 -11.39
N ARG A 190 -2.70 0.69 -10.71
CA ARG A 190 -2.79 1.35 -9.41
C ARG A 190 -3.35 2.76 -9.55
N ARG A 191 -3.99 3.23 -8.50
CA ARG A 191 -4.33 4.65 -8.39
C ARG A 191 -3.03 5.42 -8.18
N LEU A 192 -2.73 6.30 -9.12
CA LEU A 192 -1.57 7.19 -9.03
C LEU A 192 -1.99 8.49 -8.36
N ALA A 193 -1.03 9.12 -7.68
CA ALA A 193 -1.24 10.45 -7.12
C ALA A 193 -1.62 11.43 -8.25
N PRO A 194 -2.53 12.38 -7.97
CA PRO A 194 -2.96 13.35 -8.98
C PRO A 194 -1.81 14.28 -9.38
N GLU A 195 -1.95 14.92 -10.51
CA GLU A 195 -1.02 15.95 -10.93
C GLU A 195 -1.23 17.23 -10.10
N LEU A 196 -0.20 18.06 -10.04
CA LEU A 196 -0.27 19.37 -9.42
C LEU A 196 -1.19 20.30 -10.24
N ASN A 197 -1.81 21.27 -9.57
CA ASN A 197 -2.70 22.25 -10.21
C ASN A 197 -1.99 23.19 -11.18
N ARG A 198 -0.68 23.38 -10.99
CA ARG A 198 0.20 24.23 -11.80
C ARG A 198 1.50 23.46 -12.07
N ASP A 199 2.38 24.09 -12.82
CA ASP A 199 3.75 23.58 -13.04
C ASP A 199 4.47 23.39 -11.71
N ARG A 200 5.45 22.50 -11.69
CA ARG A 200 6.27 22.24 -10.52
C ARG A 200 7.12 23.46 -10.19
N ASN A 201 7.19 23.80 -8.91
CA ASN A 201 8.05 24.87 -8.41
C ASN A 201 9.53 24.42 -8.53
N ILE A 202 10.35 25.22 -9.19
CA ILE A 202 11.77 24.91 -9.44
C ILE A 202 12.56 24.81 -8.12
N LEU A 203 12.18 25.61 -7.11
CA LEU A 203 12.87 25.63 -5.81
C LEU A 203 12.28 24.63 -4.81
N LEU A 204 11.09 24.08 -5.10
CA LEU A 204 10.36 23.14 -4.25
C LEU A 204 9.65 22.10 -5.13
N PRO A 205 10.41 21.14 -5.72
CA PRO A 205 9.87 20.27 -6.80
C PRO A 205 8.66 19.40 -6.43
N SER A 206 8.40 19.17 -5.15
CA SER A 206 7.19 18.44 -4.70
C SER A 206 5.93 19.32 -4.70
N ALA A 207 6.08 20.66 -4.80
CA ALA A 207 4.97 21.62 -4.78
C ALA A 207 4.73 22.26 -6.15
N SER A 208 3.54 22.80 -6.33
CA SER A 208 3.19 23.62 -7.49
C SER A 208 3.77 25.03 -7.34
N THR A 209 3.84 25.79 -8.44
CA THR A 209 4.24 27.20 -8.43
C THR A 209 3.29 28.10 -7.62
N SER A 210 2.10 27.59 -7.25
CA SER A 210 1.17 28.28 -6.35
C SER A 210 1.64 28.30 -4.88
N ILE A 211 2.77 27.60 -4.55
CA ILE A 211 3.30 27.47 -3.19
C ILE A 211 4.76 27.92 -3.16
N GLU A 212 5.15 28.67 -2.14
CA GLU A 212 6.56 29.01 -1.89
C GLU A 212 6.94 28.71 -0.44
N LEU A 213 8.24 28.43 -0.24
CA LEU A 213 8.84 28.25 1.09
C LEU A 213 9.31 29.61 1.59
N THR A 214 8.90 29.95 2.81
CA THR A 214 9.29 31.20 3.47
C THR A 214 9.69 30.96 4.93
N ASP A 215 10.31 31.93 5.54
CA ASP A 215 10.67 31.91 6.97
C ASP A 215 9.85 32.96 7.73
N SER A 216 9.12 32.48 8.74
CA SER A 216 8.36 33.31 9.66
C SER A 216 9.13 33.48 10.98
N VAL A 217 9.18 34.67 11.51
CA VAL A 217 9.87 34.96 12.79
C VAL A 217 9.28 34.12 13.93
N ASP A 218 7.97 33.93 13.94
CA ASP A 218 7.26 33.24 15.03
C ASP A 218 7.10 31.73 14.82
N ARG A 219 7.07 31.25 13.57
CA ARG A 219 6.73 29.88 13.23
C ARG A 219 7.86 29.11 12.53
N GLY A 220 8.96 29.80 12.22
CA GLY A 220 10.07 29.21 11.46
C GLY A 220 9.69 28.99 10.00
N ARG A 221 10.26 27.98 9.36
CA ARG A 221 9.97 27.65 7.96
C ARG A 221 8.49 27.28 7.78
N CYS A 222 7.86 27.81 6.76
CA CYS A 222 6.46 27.54 6.44
C CYS A 222 6.20 27.63 4.93
N LEU A 223 5.11 27.07 4.49
CA LEU A 223 4.66 27.09 3.09
C LEU A 223 3.51 28.07 2.96
N VAL A 224 3.61 29.02 2.03
CA VAL A 224 2.58 30.04 1.79
C VAL A 224 2.09 29.99 0.34
N ALA A 225 0.84 30.40 0.14
CA ALA A 225 0.21 30.49 -1.17
C ALA A 225 0.69 31.74 -1.92
N THR A 226 1.14 31.60 -3.17
CA THR A 226 1.54 32.73 -4.04
C THR A 226 0.36 33.31 -4.82
N GLU A 227 -0.78 32.60 -4.85
CA GLU A 227 -2.05 33.00 -5.48
C GLU A 227 -3.22 32.42 -4.67
N ASP A 228 -4.43 32.83 -4.98
CA ASP A 228 -5.64 32.24 -4.35
C ASP A 228 -5.78 30.78 -4.79
N ILE A 229 -6.02 29.89 -3.84
CA ILE A 229 -6.16 28.45 -4.07
C ILE A 229 -7.59 28.03 -3.71
N HIS A 230 -8.26 27.40 -4.67
CA HIS A 230 -9.64 26.88 -4.51
C HIS A 230 -9.67 25.52 -3.82
N ILE A 231 -10.78 25.22 -3.17
CA ILE A 231 -11.03 23.93 -2.51
C ILE A 231 -10.92 22.79 -3.56
N GLY A 232 -10.32 21.68 -3.16
CA GLY A 232 -10.10 20.50 -4.02
C GLY A 232 -8.79 20.53 -4.81
N THR A 233 -8.12 21.70 -4.86
CA THR A 233 -6.85 21.87 -5.60
C THR A 233 -5.73 21.03 -4.98
N THR A 234 -4.96 20.31 -5.82
CA THR A 234 -3.76 19.57 -5.41
C THR A 234 -2.55 20.49 -5.51
N VAL A 235 -1.93 20.82 -4.39
CA VAL A 235 -0.84 21.81 -4.33
C VAL A 235 0.54 21.21 -4.06
N ILE A 236 0.60 20.01 -3.45
CA ILE A 236 1.86 19.28 -3.21
C ILE A 236 1.62 17.80 -3.54
N VAL A 237 2.60 17.17 -4.17
CA VAL A 237 2.65 15.71 -4.36
C VAL A 237 4.07 15.28 -4.01
N GLU A 238 4.24 14.67 -2.84
CA GLU A 238 5.55 14.29 -2.32
C GLU A 238 5.67 12.77 -2.22
N LYS A 239 6.74 12.22 -2.78
CA LYS A 239 7.13 10.83 -2.55
C LYS A 239 8.03 10.78 -1.32
N ALA A 240 7.76 9.82 -0.43
CA ALA A 240 8.53 9.65 0.81
C ALA A 240 10.01 9.42 0.53
N PHE A 241 10.89 10.14 1.24
CA PHE A 241 12.33 9.86 1.27
C PHE A 241 12.56 8.42 1.75
N ALA A 242 11.88 8.04 2.83
CA ALA A 242 11.86 6.67 3.38
C ALA A 242 10.49 6.42 3.98
N SER A 243 10.02 5.20 3.90
CA SER A 243 8.73 4.80 4.47
C SER A 243 8.84 3.40 5.04
N ILE A 244 8.01 3.09 6.03
CA ILE A 244 7.92 1.76 6.64
C ILE A 244 6.47 1.30 6.66
N LEU A 245 6.28 -0.01 6.53
CA LEU A 245 4.99 -0.68 6.66
C LEU A 245 4.90 -1.27 8.07
N LEU A 246 3.77 -1.08 8.75
CA LEU A 246 3.52 -1.73 10.05
C LEU A 246 3.38 -3.24 9.86
N ALA A 247 3.86 -4.01 10.84
CA ALA A 247 4.03 -5.46 10.73
C ALA A 247 2.72 -6.22 10.45
N GLU A 248 1.60 -5.72 10.94
CA GLU A 248 0.27 -6.32 10.76
C GLU A 248 -0.23 -6.27 9.31
N PHE A 249 0.34 -5.39 8.46
CA PHE A 249 -0.08 -5.24 7.07
C PHE A 249 0.79 -6.00 6.06
N LYS A 250 1.74 -6.80 6.52
CA LYS A 250 2.70 -7.54 5.64
C LYS A 250 2.03 -8.53 4.65
N GLU A 251 0.81 -8.97 4.95
CA GLU A 251 0.06 -9.91 4.11
C GLU A 251 -0.79 -9.21 3.03
N SER A 252 -0.94 -7.88 3.13
CA SER A 252 -1.88 -7.12 2.31
C SER A 252 -1.29 -5.87 1.66
N HIS A 253 -0.09 -5.44 2.07
CA HIS A 253 0.55 -4.23 1.52
C HIS A 253 2.01 -4.50 1.20
N CYS A 254 2.51 -3.74 0.24
CA CYS A 254 3.90 -3.83 -0.22
C CYS A 254 4.86 -3.20 0.80
N HIS A 255 5.89 -3.94 1.21
CA HIS A 255 6.93 -3.44 2.13
C HIS A 255 7.72 -2.26 1.55
N HIS A 256 7.75 -2.11 0.21
CA HIS A 256 8.53 -1.06 -0.48
C HIS A 256 7.71 0.19 -0.78
N CYS A 257 6.59 0.04 -1.48
CA CYS A 257 5.80 1.18 -1.98
C CYS A 257 4.48 1.40 -1.21
N LEU A 258 4.21 0.59 -0.20
CA LEU A 258 3.05 0.66 0.72
C LEU A 258 1.67 0.50 0.02
N HIS A 259 1.62 0.32 -1.30
CA HIS A 259 0.36 0.06 -1.99
C HIS A 259 -0.23 -1.28 -1.54
N TRP A 260 -1.54 -1.31 -1.44
CA TRP A 260 -2.30 -2.53 -1.21
C TRP A 260 -2.03 -3.55 -2.35
N THR A 261 -1.95 -4.83 -1.99
CA THR A 261 -1.81 -5.92 -2.95
C THR A 261 -2.55 -7.16 -2.43
N PRO A 262 -3.42 -7.76 -3.24
CA PRO A 262 -4.12 -8.98 -2.81
C PRO A 262 -3.17 -10.18 -2.72
N GLY A 263 -2.05 -10.12 -3.44
CA GLY A 263 -1.13 -11.26 -3.55
C GLY A 263 0.33 -10.86 -3.44
N PRO A 264 0.85 -10.63 -2.24
CA PRO A 264 2.26 -10.26 -2.10
C PRO A 264 3.21 -11.35 -2.60
N VAL A 265 4.36 -10.90 -3.11
CA VAL A 265 5.53 -11.72 -3.47
C VAL A 265 6.47 -11.68 -2.26
N PRO A 266 6.85 -12.82 -1.67
CA PRO A 266 7.67 -12.81 -0.45
C PRO A 266 9.14 -12.45 -0.72
N CYS A 267 9.84 -12.01 0.33
CA CYS A 267 11.31 -11.98 0.34
C CYS A 267 11.85 -13.41 0.14
N HIS A 268 12.99 -13.54 -0.53
CA HIS A 268 13.63 -14.85 -0.73
C HIS A 268 14.19 -15.43 0.58
N ARG A 269 14.60 -14.57 1.53
CA ARG A 269 15.36 -14.99 2.73
C ARG A 269 14.53 -14.98 4.02
N CYS A 270 13.67 -13.97 4.22
CA CYS A 270 12.90 -13.88 5.47
C CYS A 270 11.40 -14.09 5.25
N SER A 271 10.66 -14.29 6.35
CA SER A 271 9.20 -14.45 6.36
C SER A 271 8.47 -13.20 6.85
N GLN A 272 9.19 -12.08 7.00
CA GLN A 272 8.65 -10.88 7.66
C GLN A 272 8.02 -9.89 6.67
N VAL A 273 8.34 -9.96 5.38
CA VAL A 273 7.92 -8.94 4.40
C VAL A 273 7.42 -9.54 3.09
N GLY A 274 6.44 -8.87 2.50
CA GLY A 274 5.92 -9.14 1.16
C GLY A 274 5.97 -7.87 0.30
N PHE A 275 6.06 -8.05 -1.00
CA PHE A 275 6.13 -6.98 -2.00
C PHE A 275 5.00 -7.16 -3.02
N CYS A 276 4.53 -6.09 -3.62
CA CYS A 276 3.46 -6.18 -4.62
C CYS A 276 3.93 -6.80 -5.96
N SER A 277 5.24 -6.83 -6.20
CA SER A 277 5.86 -7.34 -7.42
C SER A 277 7.32 -7.73 -7.16
N THR A 278 7.91 -8.48 -8.08
CA THR A 278 9.37 -8.74 -8.06
C THR A 278 10.13 -7.42 -8.27
N ILE A 279 9.60 -6.50 -9.06
CA ILE A 279 10.19 -5.17 -9.28
C ILE A 279 10.39 -4.45 -7.94
N CYS A 280 9.32 -4.31 -7.13
CA CYS A 280 9.40 -3.66 -5.81
C CYS A 280 10.32 -4.41 -4.84
N ARG A 281 10.36 -5.74 -4.93
CA ARG A 281 11.29 -6.55 -4.11
C ARG A 281 12.74 -6.23 -4.45
N ASP A 282 13.06 -6.15 -5.73
CA ASP A 282 14.42 -5.97 -6.22
C ASP A 282 14.90 -4.51 -6.04
N GLU A 283 13.97 -3.54 -6.13
CA GLU A 283 14.24 -2.12 -5.84
C GLU A 283 14.47 -1.85 -4.35
N ALA A 284 13.96 -2.70 -3.47
CA ALA A 284 14.11 -2.55 -2.01
C ALA A 284 15.50 -3.01 -1.53
N THR A 285 16.58 -2.43 -2.08
CA THR A 285 17.96 -2.81 -1.79
C THR A 285 18.31 -2.67 -0.30
N TYR A 286 17.77 -1.67 0.40
CA TYR A 286 17.91 -1.46 1.83
C TYR A 286 17.47 -2.71 2.64
N HIS A 287 16.53 -3.50 2.11
CA HIS A 287 16.03 -4.68 2.80
C HIS A 287 17.11 -5.76 2.96
N GLN A 288 18.16 -5.75 2.17
CA GLN A 288 19.28 -6.70 2.33
C GLN A 288 19.89 -6.60 3.73
N SER A 289 20.02 -5.38 4.26
CA SER A 289 20.58 -5.11 5.59
C SER A 289 19.57 -5.27 6.73
N GLU A 290 18.27 -5.04 6.47
CA GLU A 290 17.22 -5.20 7.49
C GLU A 290 16.54 -6.57 7.44
N CYS A 291 16.96 -7.45 6.52
CA CYS A 291 16.34 -8.75 6.28
C CYS A 291 16.48 -9.68 7.50
N GLY A 292 15.35 -10.12 8.04
CA GLY A 292 15.30 -10.92 9.25
C GLY A 292 15.29 -10.10 10.55
N LEU A 293 15.57 -8.81 10.48
CA LEU A 293 15.61 -7.90 11.62
C LEU A 293 14.39 -6.96 11.68
N THR A 294 13.52 -6.98 10.68
CA THR A 294 12.40 -6.03 10.54
C THR A 294 11.50 -6.02 11.80
N ASP A 295 11.10 -7.20 12.30
CA ASP A 295 10.28 -7.30 13.50
C ASP A 295 11.00 -6.76 14.75
N LEU A 296 12.32 -6.94 14.82
CA LEU A 296 13.12 -6.42 15.92
C LEU A 296 13.17 -4.89 15.87
N PHE A 297 13.41 -4.33 14.69
CA PHE A 297 13.42 -2.87 14.50
C PHE A 297 12.06 -2.23 14.81
N HIS A 298 10.95 -2.91 14.50
CA HIS A 298 9.60 -2.44 14.87
C HIS A 298 9.43 -2.31 16.38
N ARG A 299 10.08 -3.18 17.16
CA ARG A 299 9.96 -3.22 18.64
C ARG A 299 10.95 -2.29 19.35
N THR A 300 11.88 -1.66 18.61
CA THR A 300 12.97 -0.86 19.21
C THR A 300 12.74 0.65 19.04
N GLY A 301 11.50 1.10 19.20
CA GLY A 301 11.20 2.52 19.24
C GLY A 301 11.37 3.12 20.63
N VAL A 302 11.46 4.44 20.68
CA VAL A 302 11.51 5.19 21.93
C VAL A 302 10.12 5.78 22.20
N GLY A 303 9.53 5.42 23.33
CA GLY A 303 8.20 5.90 23.72
C GLY A 303 7.08 5.14 23.00
N SER A 304 6.00 5.84 22.65
CA SER A 304 4.81 5.26 22.04
C SER A 304 4.95 4.93 20.55
N HIS A 305 6.06 5.35 19.91
CA HIS A 305 6.27 5.19 18.47
C HIS A 305 7.36 4.14 18.21
N GLY A 306 7.05 2.86 18.47
CA GLY A 306 7.97 1.73 18.30
C GLY A 306 8.60 1.66 16.91
N PHE A 307 7.84 1.99 15.88
CA PHE A 307 8.25 1.93 14.48
C PHE A 307 9.29 2.98 14.05
N ILE A 308 9.51 4.04 14.83
CA ILE A 308 10.46 5.12 14.51
C ILE A 308 11.89 4.58 14.36
N GLY A 309 12.24 3.53 15.11
CA GLY A 309 13.54 2.87 14.99
C GLY A 309 13.78 2.34 13.58
N LEU A 310 12.80 1.62 13.02
CA LEU A 310 12.90 1.08 11.67
C LEU A 310 12.97 2.20 10.63
N LEU A 311 12.17 3.26 10.78
CA LEU A 311 12.20 4.40 9.85
C LEU A 311 13.58 5.08 9.84
N ALA A 312 14.18 5.28 11.02
CA ALA A 312 15.52 5.87 11.15
C ALA A 312 16.58 4.98 10.49
N VAL A 313 16.57 3.68 10.76
CA VAL A 313 17.48 2.70 10.16
C VAL A 313 17.33 2.73 8.63
N ARG A 314 16.10 2.63 8.12
CA ARG A 314 15.84 2.62 6.67
C ARG A 314 16.32 3.92 6.00
N THR A 315 16.12 5.06 6.65
CA THR A 315 16.61 6.35 6.15
C THR A 315 18.15 6.32 5.98
N VAL A 316 18.85 5.84 7.01
CA VAL A 316 20.32 5.73 6.99
C VAL A 316 20.78 4.74 5.91
N LEU A 317 20.12 3.57 5.80
CA LEU A 317 20.46 2.55 4.78
C LEU A 317 20.23 3.07 3.34
N LYS A 318 19.17 3.82 3.12
CA LYS A 318 18.89 4.44 1.81
C LYS A 318 19.88 5.56 1.47
N THR A 319 20.31 6.29 2.47
CA THR A 319 21.23 7.45 2.29
C THR A 319 22.66 6.98 1.98
N GLY A 320 23.17 6.05 2.78
CA GLY A 320 24.56 5.62 2.75
C GLY A 320 25.48 6.59 3.50
N ARG A 321 26.60 6.03 3.96
CA ARG A 321 27.56 6.71 4.84
C ARG A 321 28.09 8.03 4.26
N ASP A 322 28.49 8.01 2.98
CA ASP A 322 29.16 9.15 2.35
C ASP A 322 28.25 10.38 2.28
N LYS A 323 26.98 10.20 1.89
CA LYS A 323 26.00 11.30 1.84
C LYS A 323 25.71 11.84 3.24
N ILE A 324 25.74 10.99 4.28
CA ILE A 324 25.57 11.43 5.67
C ILE A 324 26.76 12.32 6.08
N VAL A 325 27.99 11.92 5.76
CA VAL A 325 29.20 12.72 6.03
C VAL A 325 29.10 14.08 5.33
N MET A 326 28.72 14.09 4.05
CA MET A 326 28.53 15.33 3.28
C MET A 326 27.49 16.25 3.94
N ALA A 327 26.35 15.70 4.35
CA ALA A 327 25.27 16.49 4.99
C ALA A 327 25.71 17.08 6.34
N ASN A 328 26.59 16.37 7.08
CA ASN A 328 27.16 16.88 8.35
C ASN A 328 28.12 18.06 8.12
N GLN A 329 28.74 18.14 6.95
CA GLN A 329 29.71 19.20 6.61
C GLN A 329 29.06 20.44 5.98
N GLN A 330 27.83 20.30 5.44
CA GLN A 330 27.13 21.41 4.81
C GLN A 330 26.49 22.32 5.85
N GLU A 331 26.72 23.63 5.75
CA GLU A 331 26.14 24.63 6.65
C GLU A 331 24.67 24.97 6.32
N SER A 332 24.28 24.80 5.07
CA SER A 332 22.91 25.16 4.62
C SER A 332 22.40 24.17 3.57
N ILE A 333 21.09 24.10 3.44
CA ILE A 333 20.44 23.43 2.29
C ILE A 333 20.75 24.30 1.05
N GLY A 334 20.94 23.67 -0.09
CA GLY A 334 21.04 24.36 -1.37
C GLY A 334 19.77 25.16 -1.69
N LYS A 335 19.80 25.96 -2.74
CA LYS A 335 18.65 26.78 -3.14
C LYS A 335 17.38 25.96 -3.40
N VAL A 336 17.54 24.70 -3.82
CA VAL A 336 16.41 23.78 -4.10
C VAL A 336 16.14 22.92 -2.87
N TYR A 337 14.91 22.94 -2.38
CA TYR A 337 14.44 22.08 -1.28
C TYR A 337 13.81 20.83 -1.89
N ASP A 338 14.67 19.85 -2.20
CA ASP A 338 14.27 18.60 -2.87
C ASP A 338 14.02 17.49 -1.83
N SER A 339 12.82 16.92 -1.84
CA SER A 339 12.42 15.83 -0.91
C SER A 339 13.25 14.56 -1.08
N SER A 340 13.97 14.39 -2.19
CA SER A 340 14.86 13.24 -2.41
C SER A 340 16.28 13.46 -1.86
N ASP A 341 16.61 14.68 -1.41
CA ASP A 341 17.92 15.01 -0.83
C ASP A 341 17.91 14.75 0.68
N TYR A 342 18.85 13.94 1.16
CA TYR A 342 19.04 13.67 2.60
C TYR A 342 19.30 14.97 3.40
N GLY A 343 19.92 15.98 2.79
CA GLY A 343 20.15 17.28 3.43
C GLY A 343 18.87 17.90 4.01
N THR A 344 17.72 17.71 3.34
CA THR A 344 16.43 18.20 3.83
C THR A 344 15.95 17.42 5.06
N ILE A 345 16.14 16.10 5.07
CA ILE A 345 15.84 15.22 6.24
C ILE A 345 16.77 15.56 7.40
N HIS A 346 18.07 15.75 7.12
CA HIS A 346 19.10 16.04 8.13
C HIS A 346 18.76 17.32 8.91
N ARG A 347 18.12 18.30 8.28
CA ARG A 347 17.78 19.61 8.89
C ARG A 347 16.37 19.71 9.47
N LEU A 348 15.65 18.59 9.58
CA LEU A 348 14.37 18.56 10.30
C LEU A 348 14.60 18.79 11.79
N VAL A 349 13.66 19.46 12.44
CA VAL A 349 13.78 19.88 13.84
C VAL A 349 13.82 18.65 14.76
N GLY A 350 14.83 18.56 15.62
CA GLY A 350 14.98 17.49 16.62
C GLY A 350 14.57 17.89 18.03
N ASN A 351 14.42 19.19 18.30
CA ASN A 351 14.07 19.77 19.60
C ASN A 351 14.99 19.31 20.73
N THR A 352 16.29 19.14 20.43
CA THR A 352 17.30 18.58 21.36
C THR A 352 17.35 19.34 22.68
N SER A 353 17.36 20.69 22.63
CA SER A 353 17.45 21.56 23.81
C SER A 353 16.22 21.50 24.72
N GLN A 354 15.11 21.01 24.21
CA GLN A 354 13.84 20.91 24.98
C GLN A 354 13.63 19.52 25.57
N ARG A 355 14.50 18.55 25.23
CA ARG A 355 14.38 17.17 25.70
C ARG A 355 15.04 16.98 27.07
N SER A 356 14.47 16.12 27.90
CA SER A 356 15.08 15.76 29.16
C SER A 356 16.36 14.91 28.93
N VAL A 357 17.29 14.97 29.88
CA VAL A 357 18.51 14.14 29.87
C VAL A 357 18.17 12.65 29.72
N ALA A 358 17.13 12.19 30.43
CA ALA A 358 16.68 10.79 30.38
C ALA A 358 16.20 10.40 28.98
N ASP A 359 15.47 11.30 28.28
CA ASP A 359 15.03 11.04 26.90
C ASP A 359 16.22 10.98 25.93
N LEU A 360 17.15 11.92 26.05
CA LEU A 360 18.36 11.97 25.24
C LEU A 360 19.23 10.71 25.43
N PHE A 361 19.41 10.29 26.69
CA PHE A 361 20.17 9.08 27.03
C PHE A 361 19.53 7.83 26.39
N ARG A 362 18.20 7.66 26.54
CA ARG A 362 17.50 6.51 25.94
C ARG A 362 17.68 6.47 24.40
N ARG A 363 17.58 7.64 23.74
CA ARG A 363 17.77 7.73 22.29
C ARG A 363 19.21 7.42 21.86
N ALA A 364 20.20 7.85 22.66
CA ALA A 364 21.61 7.56 22.39
C ALA A 364 21.88 6.06 22.49
N VAL A 365 21.43 5.42 23.56
CA VAL A 365 21.55 3.95 23.75
C VAL A 365 20.86 3.23 22.59
N MET A 366 19.65 3.66 22.22
CA MET A 366 18.91 3.06 21.10
C MET A 366 19.63 3.25 19.77
N ALA A 367 20.25 4.42 19.54
CA ALA A 367 20.99 4.68 18.31
C ALA A 367 22.18 3.74 18.16
N VAL A 368 22.96 3.56 19.23
CA VAL A 368 24.09 2.62 19.26
C VAL A 368 23.59 1.18 19.01
N TYR A 369 22.55 0.77 19.72
CA TYR A 369 21.94 -0.57 19.58
C TYR A 369 21.48 -0.84 18.13
N LEU A 370 20.75 0.09 17.53
CA LEU A 370 20.23 -0.05 16.17
C LEU A 370 21.39 -0.12 15.15
N THR A 371 22.45 0.67 15.36
CA THR A 371 23.63 0.65 14.49
C THR A 371 24.39 -0.67 14.63
N SER A 372 24.51 -1.21 15.84
CA SER A 372 25.12 -2.53 16.06
C SER A 372 24.36 -3.64 15.33
N LEU A 373 23.03 -3.55 15.28
CA LEU A 373 22.22 -4.53 14.54
C LEU A 373 22.44 -4.43 13.02
N MET A 374 22.74 -3.23 12.51
CA MET A 374 23.04 -3.03 11.08
C MET A 374 24.44 -3.57 10.72
N GLN A 375 25.35 -3.65 11.68
CA GLN A 375 26.76 -4.02 11.49
C GLN A 375 27.18 -5.05 12.55
N PRO A 376 26.61 -6.27 12.53
CA PRO A 376 26.80 -7.22 13.64
C PRO A 376 28.23 -7.72 13.83
N ASP A 377 29.06 -7.66 12.78
CA ASP A 377 30.45 -8.15 12.80
C ASP A 377 31.47 -7.04 13.07
N ASN A 378 31.02 -5.80 13.29
CA ASN A 378 31.89 -4.62 13.44
C ASN A 378 31.46 -3.78 14.63
N GLU A 379 32.37 -2.93 15.12
CA GLU A 379 31.98 -1.87 16.07
C GLU A 379 31.01 -0.90 15.39
N PRO A 380 30.02 -0.38 16.12
CA PRO A 380 29.06 0.57 15.54
C PRO A 380 29.75 1.80 14.95
N ASP A 381 29.51 2.07 13.67
CA ASP A 381 30.05 3.26 12.99
C ASP A 381 29.46 4.52 13.64
N GLN A 382 30.33 5.37 14.17
CA GLN A 382 29.95 6.59 14.89
C GLN A 382 29.14 7.56 14.00
N VAL A 383 29.45 7.64 12.71
CA VAL A 383 28.73 8.51 11.75
C VAL A 383 27.27 8.02 11.61
N LEU A 384 27.09 6.72 11.42
CA LEU A 384 25.75 6.12 11.29
C LEU A 384 24.99 6.21 12.61
N ALA A 385 25.62 5.95 13.76
CA ALA A 385 25.00 6.05 15.08
C ALA A 385 24.52 7.48 15.36
N THR A 386 25.34 8.49 15.01
CA THR A 386 24.97 9.91 15.15
C THR A 386 23.78 10.27 14.25
N ALA A 387 23.76 9.78 13.00
CA ALA A 387 22.65 9.98 12.08
C ALA A 387 21.36 9.34 12.62
N VAL A 388 21.43 8.09 13.11
CA VAL A 388 20.28 7.41 13.72
C VAL A 388 19.79 8.20 14.94
N LEU A 389 20.71 8.66 15.83
CA LEU A 389 20.35 9.47 17.00
C LEU A 389 19.58 10.74 16.60
N ARG A 390 20.08 11.46 15.57
CA ARG A 390 19.42 12.66 15.05
C ARG A 390 18.00 12.34 14.55
N LEU A 391 17.85 11.27 13.81
CA LEU A 391 16.55 10.85 13.26
C LEU A 391 15.60 10.40 14.40
N LEU A 392 16.08 9.69 15.41
CA LEU A 392 15.29 9.32 16.59
C LEU A 392 14.78 10.57 17.35
N GLN A 393 15.52 11.69 17.30
CA GLN A 393 15.08 12.96 17.90
C GLN A 393 14.07 13.67 17.00
N SER A 394 14.30 13.66 15.69
CA SER A 394 13.53 14.43 14.71
C SER A 394 12.16 13.79 14.39
N TYR A 395 12.12 12.49 14.12
CA TYR A 395 10.93 11.80 13.59
C TYR A 395 9.69 11.85 14.49
N PRO A 396 9.77 11.89 15.83
CA PRO A 396 8.54 12.08 16.63
C PRO A 396 7.74 13.34 16.31
N CYS A 397 8.39 14.33 15.67
CA CYS A 397 7.75 15.60 15.27
C CYS A 397 7.59 15.75 13.75
N ASN A 398 8.26 14.89 12.94
CA ASN A 398 8.39 15.09 11.49
C ASN A 398 8.09 13.84 10.66
N ALA A 399 7.74 12.72 11.29
CA ALA A 399 7.28 11.54 10.55
C ALA A 399 5.78 11.65 10.30
N HIS A 400 5.35 11.23 9.12
CA HIS A 400 3.96 11.34 8.69
C HIS A 400 3.34 9.95 8.60
N GLU A 401 2.14 9.81 9.14
CA GLU A 401 1.35 8.59 9.02
C GLU A 401 1.00 8.36 7.54
N ILE A 402 1.15 7.11 7.11
CA ILE A 402 0.61 6.64 5.84
C ILE A 402 -0.67 5.87 6.18
N CYS A 403 -1.76 6.33 5.63
CA CYS A 403 -3.08 5.77 5.92
C CYS A 403 -3.66 5.10 4.68
N HIS A 404 -4.53 4.13 4.92
CA HIS A 404 -5.29 3.44 3.91
C HIS A 404 -6.74 3.32 4.41
N LEU A 405 -7.69 3.58 3.52
CA LEU A 405 -9.09 3.43 3.87
C LEU A 405 -9.46 1.95 3.83
N ALA A 406 -9.60 1.34 5.00
CA ALA A 406 -9.95 -0.07 5.11
C ALA A 406 -11.45 -0.26 4.83
N VAL A 407 -11.74 -1.04 3.80
CA VAL A 407 -13.10 -1.41 3.42
C VAL A 407 -13.33 -2.85 3.86
N PRO A 408 -14.41 -3.17 4.60
CA PRO A 408 -14.68 -4.55 4.99
C PRO A 408 -14.84 -5.45 3.77
N LEU A 409 -14.23 -6.62 3.81
CA LEU A 409 -14.36 -7.60 2.73
C LEU A 409 -15.82 -8.07 2.63
N PRO A 410 -16.33 -8.27 1.40
CA PRO A 410 -17.68 -8.80 1.22
C PRO A 410 -17.88 -10.11 1.99
N GLY A 411 -19.01 -10.23 2.68
CA GLY A 411 -19.37 -11.42 3.46
C GLY A 411 -18.73 -11.53 4.84
N THR A 412 -17.92 -10.54 5.26
CA THR A 412 -17.34 -10.55 6.62
C THR A 412 -18.19 -9.79 7.63
N SER A 413 -19.12 -8.98 7.15
CA SER A 413 -20.00 -8.16 8.00
C SER A 413 -21.39 -8.82 8.14
N ARG A 414 -21.89 -8.87 9.36
CA ARG A 414 -23.26 -9.32 9.67
C ARG A 414 -24.32 -8.23 9.48
N ARG A 415 -23.90 -6.99 9.19
CA ARG A 415 -24.80 -5.84 8.99
C ARG A 415 -24.54 -5.22 7.60
N ALA A 416 -25.24 -5.77 6.60
CA ALA A 416 -25.15 -5.30 5.21
C ALA A 416 -25.75 -3.88 5.02
N ASP A 417 -26.48 -3.37 6.03
CA ASP A 417 -27.31 -2.18 5.86
C ASP A 417 -26.58 -0.84 6.10
N ARG A 418 -25.34 -0.86 6.61
CA ARG A 418 -24.58 0.38 6.91
C ARG A 418 -23.10 0.22 6.58
N PRO A 419 -22.73 0.18 5.30
CA PRO A 419 -21.34 0.00 4.91
C PRO A 419 -20.39 1.11 5.40
N LEU A 420 -20.88 2.33 5.50
CA LEU A 420 -20.08 3.50 5.92
C LEU A 420 -19.52 3.42 7.33
N GLN A 421 -20.30 2.87 8.27
CA GLN A 421 -19.87 2.76 9.67
C GLN A 421 -18.72 1.76 9.84
N GLN A 422 -18.37 1.04 8.79
CA GLN A 422 -17.32 0.03 8.78
C GLN A 422 -16.07 0.47 8.01
N ILE A 423 -16.15 1.60 7.28
CA ILE A 423 -14.99 2.17 6.61
C ILE A 423 -14.15 2.90 7.67
N GLN A 424 -12.91 2.49 7.81
CA GLN A 424 -12.00 3.10 8.77
C GLN A 424 -10.70 3.51 8.09
N LEU A 425 -10.24 4.71 8.38
CA LEU A 425 -8.90 5.14 8.01
C LEU A 425 -7.92 4.45 8.95
N CYS A 426 -7.10 3.56 8.40
CA CYS A 426 -6.13 2.77 9.15
C CYS A 426 -4.72 3.27 8.86
N GLU A 427 -3.95 3.55 9.90
CA GLU A 427 -2.52 3.80 9.77
C GLU A 427 -1.86 2.47 9.37
N ILE A 428 -1.28 2.41 8.19
CA ILE A 428 -0.59 1.23 7.67
C ILE A 428 0.93 1.37 7.74
N GLY A 429 1.43 2.58 7.97
CA GLY A 429 2.86 2.85 7.96
C GLY A 429 3.21 4.27 8.33
N SER A 430 4.48 4.57 8.24
CA SER A 430 5.01 5.90 8.52
C SER A 430 6.09 6.27 7.51
N ALA A 431 6.25 7.58 7.26
CA ALA A 431 7.14 8.09 6.21
C ALA A 431 7.87 9.36 6.64
N ALA A 432 9.09 9.49 6.13
CA ALA A 432 9.90 10.70 6.21
C ALA A 432 9.62 11.54 4.96
N MET A 433 8.96 12.68 5.14
CA MET A 433 8.53 13.59 4.08
C MET A 433 8.95 15.02 4.42
N PRO A 434 10.13 15.46 3.96
CA PRO A 434 10.68 16.73 4.40
C PRO A 434 9.88 17.96 3.93
N VAL A 435 9.19 17.91 2.78
CA VAL A 435 8.37 19.04 2.32
C VAL A 435 7.09 19.14 3.15
N LEU A 436 6.42 18.00 3.40
CA LEU A 436 5.25 17.98 4.29
C LEU A 436 5.60 18.47 5.71
N SER A 437 6.83 18.20 6.17
CA SER A 437 7.32 18.66 7.48
C SER A 437 7.50 20.19 7.57
N LEU A 438 7.36 20.92 6.46
CA LEU A 438 7.36 22.40 6.43
C LEU A 438 5.95 22.97 6.64
N ILE A 439 4.90 22.14 6.61
CA ILE A 439 3.51 22.59 6.80
C ILE A 439 3.24 22.64 8.31
N ASN A 440 2.98 23.83 8.82
CA ASN A 440 2.74 24.05 10.24
C ASN A 440 1.33 23.63 10.67
N HIS A 441 1.12 23.59 11.98
CA HIS A 441 -0.13 23.10 12.57
C HIS A 441 -1.20 24.18 12.71
N SER A 442 -2.46 23.79 12.44
CA SER A 442 -3.66 24.45 12.93
C SER A 442 -4.65 23.41 13.49
N CYS A 443 -5.37 23.80 14.54
CA CYS A 443 -6.50 22.97 15.04
C CYS A 443 -7.68 23.00 14.06
N ASP A 444 -7.69 23.95 13.14
CA ASP A 444 -8.63 24.11 12.01
C ASP A 444 -7.77 24.19 10.74
N PRO A 445 -7.43 23.06 10.12
CA PRO A 445 -6.52 23.07 8.96
C PRO A 445 -7.20 23.57 7.68
N ASN A 446 -6.39 24.05 6.73
CA ASN A 446 -6.88 24.42 5.40
C ASN A 446 -6.51 23.40 4.31
N ILE A 447 -5.76 22.33 4.68
CA ILE A 447 -5.40 21.26 3.74
C ILE A 447 -5.73 19.88 4.35
N ALA A 448 -5.80 18.87 3.46
CA ALA A 448 -5.88 17.46 3.83
C ALA A 448 -4.78 16.67 3.11
N ARG A 449 -4.26 15.64 3.79
CA ARG A 449 -3.30 14.66 3.25
C ARG A 449 -4.09 13.51 2.65
N VAL A 450 -3.68 13.05 1.46
CA VAL A 450 -4.31 11.89 0.78
C VAL A 450 -3.18 10.94 0.36
N CYS A 451 -3.23 9.70 0.82
CA CYS A 451 -2.14 8.72 0.65
C CYS A 451 -2.34 7.86 -0.60
N TYR A 452 -1.28 7.73 -1.40
CA TYR A 452 -1.18 6.87 -2.59
C TYR A 452 0.05 5.96 -2.41
N GLY A 453 -0.05 5.01 -1.48
CA GLY A 453 1.11 4.23 -1.05
C GLY A 453 2.13 5.11 -0.35
N ASP A 454 3.38 5.13 -0.84
CA ASP A 454 4.47 5.97 -0.29
C ASP A 454 4.50 7.41 -0.86
N VAL A 455 3.42 7.83 -1.53
CA VAL A 455 3.25 9.20 -2.03
C VAL A 455 2.08 9.85 -1.29
N ILE A 456 2.23 11.10 -0.83
CA ILE A 456 1.13 11.89 -0.26
C ILE A 456 0.85 13.09 -1.16
N ALA A 457 -0.42 13.28 -1.50
CA ALA A 457 -0.93 14.49 -2.15
C ALA A 457 -1.59 15.39 -1.11
N ILE A 458 -1.29 16.69 -1.16
CA ILE A 458 -1.90 17.72 -0.31
C ILE A 458 -2.97 18.44 -1.13
N LYS A 459 -4.20 18.43 -0.60
CA LYS A 459 -5.36 19.07 -1.24
C LYS A 459 -5.93 20.16 -0.32
N ALA A 460 -6.30 21.28 -0.90
CA ALA A 460 -7.00 22.34 -0.17
C ALA A 460 -8.42 21.83 0.21
N ILE A 461 -8.79 21.99 1.48
CA ILE A 461 -10.15 21.71 1.99
C ILE A 461 -10.87 22.98 2.41
N ARG A 462 -10.20 24.13 2.24
CA ARG A 462 -10.69 25.47 2.47
C ARG A 462 -10.05 26.37 1.40
N ARG A 463 -10.69 27.48 1.06
CA ARG A 463 -10.06 28.50 0.21
C ARG A 463 -8.82 29.03 0.96
N ILE A 464 -7.69 29.11 0.27
CA ILE A 464 -6.44 29.64 0.81
C ILE A 464 -6.12 30.92 0.02
N ALA A 465 -6.10 32.05 0.70
CA ALA A 465 -5.83 33.33 0.04
C ALA A 465 -4.34 33.48 -0.26
N ARG A 466 -4.02 34.27 -1.28
CA ARG A 466 -2.63 34.67 -1.56
C ARG A 466 -1.97 35.21 -0.30
N GLY A 467 -0.79 34.70 0.04
CA GLY A 467 -0.03 35.05 1.24
C GLY A 467 -0.43 34.25 2.48
N GLU A 468 -1.50 33.46 2.42
CA GLU A 468 -1.93 32.62 3.54
C GLU A 468 -1.06 31.36 3.64
N GLU A 469 -0.76 30.95 4.87
CA GLU A 469 0.03 29.76 5.19
C GLU A 469 -0.78 28.48 4.96
N LEU A 470 -0.16 27.44 4.40
CA LEU A 470 -0.70 26.08 4.37
C LEU A 470 -0.62 25.50 5.78
N LEU A 471 -1.74 25.00 6.30
CA LEU A 471 -1.85 24.55 7.68
C LEU A 471 -2.48 23.14 7.74
N ASP A 472 -1.76 22.22 8.36
CA ASP A 472 -2.19 20.83 8.57
C ASP A 472 -2.68 20.62 10.01
N ASN A 473 -3.32 19.49 10.28
CA ASN A 473 -3.67 19.08 11.65
C ASN A 473 -2.76 17.93 12.12
N TYR A 474 -2.03 18.14 13.19
CA TYR A 474 -1.10 17.15 13.78
C TYR A 474 -1.82 16.12 14.69
N GLY A 475 -3.10 15.85 14.43
CA GLY A 475 -3.90 14.88 15.18
C GLY A 475 -4.82 15.48 16.24
N TYR A 476 -4.81 16.81 16.43
CA TYR A 476 -5.55 17.47 17.52
C TYR A 476 -6.54 18.50 16.98
N HIS A 477 -7.58 18.02 16.28
CA HIS A 477 -8.60 18.86 15.64
C HIS A 477 -9.56 19.46 16.68
N TYR A 478 -9.96 20.73 16.49
CA TYR A 478 -10.83 21.45 17.45
C TYR A 478 -12.19 20.73 17.62
N ALA A 479 -12.73 20.18 16.54
CA ALA A 479 -14.05 19.53 16.57
C ALA A 479 -14.07 18.26 17.43
N VAL A 480 -12.89 17.67 17.72
CA VAL A 480 -12.75 16.42 18.46
C VAL A 480 -12.27 16.66 19.89
N HIS A 481 -11.30 17.53 20.08
CA HIS A 481 -10.56 17.72 21.34
C HIS A 481 -10.77 19.13 21.93
N GLU A 482 -10.91 19.20 23.23
CA GLU A 482 -10.96 20.47 23.96
C GLU A 482 -9.63 21.22 23.84
N LYS A 483 -9.68 22.55 23.92
CA LYS A 483 -8.51 23.43 23.81
C LYS A 483 -7.40 23.05 24.80
N SER A 484 -7.73 22.80 26.05
CA SER A 484 -6.77 22.42 27.11
C SER A 484 -6.02 21.14 26.73
N GLU A 485 -6.74 20.15 26.20
CA GLU A 485 -6.17 18.89 25.73
C GLU A 485 -5.26 19.12 24.51
N ARG A 486 -5.73 19.85 23.48
CA ARG A 486 -4.95 20.16 22.29
C ARG A 486 -3.63 20.84 22.66
N GLN A 487 -3.67 21.88 23.51
CA GLN A 487 -2.49 22.63 23.96
C GLN A 487 -1.50 21.72 24.69
N THR A 488 -2.00 20.87 25.58
CA THR A 488 -1.16 19.94 26.37
C THR A 488 -0.45 18.93 25.46
N ARG A 489 -1.19 18.30 24.53
CA ARG A 489 -0.66 17.27 23.63
C ARG A 489 0.34 17.88 22.63
N LEU A 490 0.02 19.02 22.03
CA LEU A 490 0.91 19.74 21.11
C LEU A 490 2.22 20.13 21.80
N PHE A 491 2.13 20.67 23.02
CA PHE A 491 3.33 21.05 23.79
C PHE A 491 4.19 19.82 24.12
N ARG A 492 3.58 18.72 24.56
CA ARG A 492 4.32 17.49 24.92
C ARG A 492 5.05 16.84 23.76
N GLN A 493 4.45 16.87 22.56
CA GLN A 493 5.00 16.16 21.40
C GLN A 493 5.84 17.07 20.50
N TYR A 494 5.35 18.31 20.24
CA TYR A 494 5.91 19.23 19.25
C TYR A 494 6.57 20.46 19.86
N TYR A 495 6.47 20.64 21.20
CA TYR A 495 7.15 21.71 21.98
C TYR A 495 6.68 23.13 21.64
N PHE A 496 5.42 23.31 21.20
CA PHE A 496 4.84 24.64 20.96
C PHE A 496 3.42 24.74 21.52
N ARG A 497 2.96 25.99 21.71
CA ARG A 497 1.57 26.31 22.04
C ARG A 497 0.88 26.88 20.81
N CYS A 498 -0.25 26.28 20.43
CA CYS A 498 -0.97 26.69 19.23
C CYS A 498 -1.74 28.01 19.48
N ASN A 499 -1.60 28.95 18.55
CA ASN A 499 -2.33 30.21 18.55
C ASN A 499 -3.22 30.39 17.30
N CYS A 500 -3.63 29.27 16.68
CA CYS A 500 -4.53 29.32 15.54
C CYS A 500 -5.89 29.92 15.94
N ARG A 501 -6.69 30.30 14.95
CA ARG A 501 -8.00 30.92 15.15
C ARG A 501 -8.87 30.13 16.12
N ALA A 502 -8.98 28.80 15.93
CA ALA A 502 -9.77 27.93 16.82
C ALA A 502 -9.30 27.94 18.27
N CYS A 503 -7.99 28.23 18.51
CA CYS A 503 -7.45 28.35 19.88
C CYS A 503 -7.67 29.74 20.45
N VAL A 504 -7.50 30.79 19.64
CA VAL A 504 -7.68 32.19 20.08
C VAL A 504 -9.15 32.45 20.43
N GLU A 505 -10.06 32.04 19.54
CA GLU A 505 -11.51 32.23 19.71
C GLU A 505 -12.18 31.16 20.58
N ASP A 506 -11.41 30.16 21.06
CA ASP A 506 -11.88 29.05 21.90
C ASP A 506 -13.07 28.29 21.29
N TRP A 507 -12.89 27.83 20.05
CA TRP A 507 -13.92 27.13 19.30
C TRP A 507 -14.39 25.85 20.03
N PRO A 508 -15.73 25.63 20.11
CA PRO A 508 -16.29 24.44 20.73
C PRO A 508 -16.05 23.18 19.90
N ARG A 509 -16.18 22.02 20.55
CA ARG A 509 -16.17 20.73 19.85
C ARG A 509 -17.40 20.61 18.93
N TYR A 510 -17.36 19.69 18.00
CA TYR A 510 -18.44 19.43 17.03
C TYR A 510 -19.82 19.34 17.73
N ALA A 511 -19.93 18.53 18.81
CA ALA A 511 -21.19 18.29 19.50
C ALA A 511 -21.76 19.58 20.14
N ASP A 512 -20.89 20.53 20.49
CA ASP A 512 -21.27 21.77 21.17
C ASP A 512 -21.34 22.97 20.24
N ALA A 513 -20.96 22.79 18.96
CA ALA A 513 -20.96 23.86 17.95
C ALA A 513 -22.39 24.18 17.49
N PRO A 514 -22.66 25.45 17.14
CA PRO A 514 -23.99 25.81 16.63
C PRO A 514 -24.33 25.09 15.33
N ARG A 515 -25.61 24.89 15.10
CA ARG A 515 -26.18 24.34 13.87
C ARG A 515 -26.79 25.47 13.03
N LEU A 516 -26.84 25.25 11.75
CA LEU A 516 -27.52 26.17 10.82
C LEU A 516 -28.92 25.64 10.55
N ASP A 517 -29.93 26.41 10.92
CA ASP A 517 -31.32 26.10 10.61
C ASP A 517 -31.55 26.17 9.08
N ASN A 518 -32.42 25.34 8.57
CA ASN A 518 -32.86 25.33 7.16
C ASN A 518 -31.76 25.01 6.13
N ARG A 519 -30.74 24.16 6.51
CA ARG A 519 -29.74 23.67 5.57
C ARG A 519 -30.02 22.20 5.21
N PRO A 520 -29.56 21.72 4.04
CA PRO A 520 -29.78 20.31 3.66
C PRO A 520 -29.25 19.34 4.71
N ASP A 521 -29.96 18.23 4.86
CA ASP A 521 -29.48 17.14 5.71
C ASP A 521 -28.24 16.49 5.05
N LEU A 522 -27.09 16.83 5.59
CA LEU A 522 -25.81 16.33 5.08
C LEU A 522 -25.67 14.81 5.29
N SER A 523 -26.26 14.24 6.34
CA SER A 523 -26.16 12.79 6.56
C SER A 523 -26.85 11.99 5.44
N GLU A 524 -28.01 12.45 4.98
CA GLU A 524 -28.73 11.82 3.86
C GLU A 524 -27.94 11.91 2.55
N THR A 525 -27.27 13.04 2.34
CA THR A 525 -26.40 13.25 1.19
C THR A 525 -25.15 12.35 1.26
N VAL A 526 -24.57 12.20 2.46
CA VAL A 526 -23.43 11.28 2.71
C VAL A 526 -23.82 9.84 2.38
N ASP A 527 -24.97 9.38 2.91
CA ASP A 527 -25.45 8.01 2.69
C ASP A 527 -25.67 7.75 1.19
N ARG A 528 -26.24 8.71 0.48
CA ARG A 528 -26.44 8.63 -0.97
C ARG A 528 -25.09 8.55 -1.71
N TYR A 529 -24.15 9.42 -1.36
CA TYR A 529 -22.81 9.45 -1.96
C TYR A 529 -22.10 8.09 -1.82
N VAL A 530 -22.15 7.52 -0.63
CA VAL A 530 -21.44 6.25 -0.38
C VAL A 530 -22.09 5.09 -1.12
N LYS A 531 -23.42 5.07 -1.20
CA LYS A 531 -24.13 4.05 -1.99
C LYS A 531 -23.71 4.11 -3.47
N LEU A 532 -23.62 5.32 -4.03
CA LEU A 532 -23.23 5.52 -5.43
C LEU A 532 -21.78 5.07 -5.68
N ARG A 533 -20.85 5.46 -4.82
CA ARG A 533 -19.43 5.15 -4.95
C ARG A 533 -19.14 3.66 -4.73
N TRP A 534 -19.92 3.02 -3.84
CA TRP A 534 -19.75 1.60 -3.51
C TRP A 534 -20.06 0.68 -4.70
N CYS A 535 -20.99 1.10 -5.56
CA CYS A 535 -21.47 0.28 -6.69
C CYS A 535 -20.59 0.39 -7.95
N ASP A 536 -19.70 1.39 -8.01
CA ASP A 536 -18.85 1.62 -9.19
C ASP A 536 -17.43 2.05 -8.79
N PRO A 537 -16.43 1.20 -9.05
CA PRO A 537 -15.04 1.53 -8.70
C PRO A 537 -14.48 2.77 -9.41
N ASP A 538 -14.95 3.08 -10.59
CA ASP A 538 -14.55 4.30 -11.31
C ASP A 538 -15.37 5.51 -10.84
N GLY A 539 -16.41 5.24 -10.05
CA GLY A 539 -17.36 6.21 -9.54
C GLY A 539 -18.29 6.72 -10.63
N PRO A 540 -19.59 6.79 -10.37
CA PRO A 540 -20.51 7.37 -11.35
C PRO A 540 -20.17 8.84 -11.58
N PRO A 541 -20.50 9.39 -12.73
CA PRO A 541 -20.36 10.84 -12.97
C PRO A 541 -20.94 11.70 -11.85
N GLU A 542 -22.01 11.22 -11.22
CA GLU A 542 -22.66 11.89 -10.09
C GLU A 542 -21.74 12.05 -8.86
N ALA A 543 -20.77 11.15 -8.64
CA ALA A 543 -19.81 11.27 -7.51
C ALA A 543 -18.93 12.51 -7.68
N SER A 544 -18.43 12.76 -8.89
CA SER A 544 -17.65 13.97 -9.21
C SER A 544 -18.50 15.23 -9.12
N GLU A 545 -19.75 15.16 -9.57
CA GLU A 545 -20.70 16.25 -9.50
C GLU A 545 -21.06 16.58 -8.03
N MET A 546 -21.26 15.54 -7.22
CA MET A 546 -21.52 15.71 -5.79
C MET A 546 -20.32 16.36 -5.09
N ALA A 547 -19.08 15.94 -5.41
CA ALA A 547 -17.87 16.57 -4.86
C ALA A 547 -17.81 18.06 -5.22
N ARG A 548 -18.13 18.41 -6.50
CA ARG A 548 -18.20 19.81 -6.93
C ARG A 548 -19.28 20.59 -6.15
N SER A 549 -20.43 19.96 -5.88
CA SER A 549 -21.49 20.57 -5.08
C SER A 549 -21.05 20.86 -3.65
N PHE A 550 -20.32 19.92 -3.02
CA PHE A 550 -19.78 20.14 -1.67
C PHE A 550 -18.71 21.24 -1.66
N ILE A 551 -17.88 21.33 -2.69
CA ILE A 551 -16.88 22.39 -2.84
C ILE A 551 -17.61 23.75 -2.90
N GLY A 552 -18.60 23.88 -3.78
CA GLY A 552 -19.39 25.11 -3.89
C GLY A 552 -20.11 25.47 -2.59
N TYR A 553 -20.63 24.47 -1.88
CA TYR A 553 -21.29 24.65 -0.58
C TYR A 553 -20.29 25.20 0.47
N LEU A 554 -19.10 24.61 0.56
CA LEU A 554 -18.06 25.07 1.48
C LEU A 554 -17.61 26.50 1.16
N GLU A 555 -17.39 26.82 -0.12
CA GLU A 555 -17.00 28.17 -0.56
C GLU A 555 -18.08 29.22 -0.21
N ALA A 556 -19.35 28.86 -0.39
CA ALA A 556 -20.47 29.73 -0.03
C ALA A 556 -20.53 29.96 1.49
N MET A 557 -20.30 28.92 2.28
CA MET A 557 -20.32 29.01 3.75
C MET A 557 -19.18 29.90 4.28
N GLU A 558 -17.98 29.80 3.70
CA GLU A 558 -16.82 30.61 4.12
C GLU A 558 -17.06 32.11 3.98
N THR A 559 -17.93 32.51 3.05
CA THR A 559 -18.26 33.92 2.81
C THR A 559 -19.49 34.40 3.55
N SER A 560 -20.40 33.49 3.94
CA SER A 560 -21.73 33.87 4.44
C SER A 560 -22.03 33.47 5.89
N VAL A 561 -21.16 32.65 6.52
CA VAL A 561 -21.41 32.08 7.84
C VAL A 561 -20.24 32.35 8.80
N LYS A 562 -20.57 32.70 10.03
CA LYS A 562 -19.56 32.83 11.10
C LYS A 562 -19.22 31.42 11.62
N LEU A 563 -18.00 30.97 11.39
CA LEU A 563 -17.52 29.68 11.85
C LEU A 563 -17.14 29.72 13.34
N PRO A 564 -17.22 28.59 14.06
CA PRO A 564 -17.51 27.24 13.57
C PRO A 564 -18.99 26.90 13.60
N VAL A 565 -19.44 26.05 12.66
CA VAL A 565 -20.79 25.43 12.66
C VAL A 565 -20.66 23.94 12.28
N GLN A 566 -21.62 23.12 12.76
CA GLN A 566 -21.59 21.66 12.54
C GLN A 566 -21.59 21.30 11.05
N GLU A 567 -22.42 21.97 10.25
CA GLU A 567 -22.60 21.69 8.82
C GLU A 567 -21.31 21.93 8.01
N TYR A 568 -20.54 22.96 8.35
CA TYR A 568 -19.25 23.24 7.70
C TYR A 568 -18.27 22.09 7.97
N ASN A 569 -18.15 21.70 9.24
CA ASN A 569 -17.27 20.60 9.65
C ASN A 569 -17.67 19.29 8.96
N SER A 570 -18.97 18.97 8.93
CA SER A 570 -19.50 17.77 8.26
C SER A 570 -19.17 17.76 6.77
N ALA A 571 -19.33 18.90 6.09
CA ALA A 571 -19.03 19.03 4.66
C ALA A 571 -17.52 18.82 4.38
N GLN A 572 -16.65 19.35 5.24
CA GLN A 572 -15.19 19.12 5.13
C GLN A 572 -14.86 17.63 5.29
N GLU A 573 -15.46 16.94 6.27
CA GLU A 573 -15.21 15.51 6.50
C GLU A 573 -15.68 14.67 5.31
N ILE A 574 -16.84 14.99 4.72
CA ILE A 574 -17.32 14.33 3.50
C ILE A 574 -16.31 14.51 2.37
N LEU A 575 -15.80 15.71 2.18
CA LEU A 575 -14.83 16.00 1.11
C LEU A 575 -13.51 15.23 1.34
N LYS A 576 -13.02 15.16 2.57
CA LYS A 576 -11.84 14.37 2.93
C LYS A 576 -12.06 12.88 2.61
N HIS A 577 -13.21 12.32 3.02
CA HIS A 577 -13.57 10.93 2.71
C HIS A 577 -13.62 10.69 1.19
N TYR A 578 -14.16 11.63 0.42
CA TYR A 578 -14.18 11.53 -1.05
C TYR A 578 -12.76 11.44 -1.60
N PHE A 579 -11.85 12.29 -1.13
CA PHE A 579 -10.44 12.26 -1.57
C PHE A 579 -9.79 10.91 -1.25
N GLU A 580 -10.00 10.40 -0.04
CA GLU A 580 -9.45 9.11 0.42
C GLU A 580 -10.01 7.93 -0.40
N LEU A 581 -11.31 7.92 -0.63
CA LEU A 581 -11.96 6.88 -1.47
C LEU A 581 -11.37 6.91 -2.89
N SER A 582 -11.18 8.10 -3.44
CA SER A 582 -10.62 8.27 -4.79
C SER A 582 -9.19 7.74 -4.91
N ALA A 583 -8.42 7.78 -3.81
CA ALA A 583 -7.04 7.31 -3.76
C ALA A 583 -6.95 5.80 -3.49
N THR A 584 -7.84 5.27 -2.64
CA THR A 584 -7.70 3.94 -2.05
C THR A 584 -8.36 2.84 -2.87
N LEU A 585 -9.54 3.11 -3.46
CA LEU A 585 -10.33 2.06 -4.13
C LEU A 585 -9.66 1.60 -5.42
N SER A 586 -8.95 0.49 -5.34
CA SER A 586 -8.64 -0.31 -6.51
C SER A 586 -9.87 -1.14 -6.88
N ARG A 587 -10.01 -1.46 -8.16
CA ARG A 587 -11.15 -2.19 -8.73
C ARG A 587 -11.47 -3.54 -8.05
N HIS A 588 -10.55 -4.06 -7.23
CA HIS A 588 -10.65 -5.41 -6.68
C HIS A 588 -11.33 -5.50 -5.30
N LEU A 589 -11.71 -4.36 -4.71
CA LEU A 589 -12.36 -4.36 -3.38
C LEU A 589 -13.88 -4.30 -3.45
N VAL A 590 -14.46 -4.22 -4.64
CA VAL A 590 -15.89 -3.96 -4.83
C VAL A 590 -16.67 -5.21 -5.29
N ASP A 591 -15.99 -6.31 -5.68
CA ASP A 591 -16.65 -7.56 -6.09
C ASP A 591 -16.85 -8.51 -4.88
#